data_f9677eab9ad84b60ed092ba76a76d36e
#
_entry.id   f9677eab9ad84b60ed092ba76a76d36e
#
_cell.length_a   1.000
_cell.length_b   1.000
_cell.length_c   1.000
_cell.angle_alpha   90.00
_cell.angle_beta   90.00
_cell.angle_gamma   90.00
#
_symmetry.space_group_name_H-M   'P 1'
#
loop_
_entity.id
_entity.type
_entity.pdbx_description
1 polymer ?
#
loop_
_entity_poly.entity_id
_entity_poly.type
_entity_poly.pdbx_seq_one_letter_code
_entity_poly.pdbx_strand_id
1 'polypeptide(L)'
;MHMGKILHLHRKGNEEMIEVTKINGSKLLVNTNLIETVEETPDTVITLTDGKKIIIKESRHEVKNLVKLTRQEYFKNILNVEKE
;
A
#
# COMPACT_ATOMS: atom_id res chain seq x y z
N MET A 1 -1.73 -22.86 5.19
CA MET A 1 -1.89 -22.61 5.35
C MET A 1 -2.29 -21.99 5.52
N HIS A 2 -2.53 -21.94 5.43
CA HIS A 2 -2.94 -21.48 5.63
C HIS A 2 -3.38 -20.76 5.52
N MET A 3 -3.27 -20.76 5.08
CA MET A 3 -3.77 -20.06 4.98
C MET A 3 -4.47 -19.35 5.44
N GLY A 4 -4.62 -19.77 5.22
CA GLY A 4 -5.64 -19.23 6.01
C GLY A 4 -5.28 -18.12 6.82
N LYS A 5 -4.18 -18.05 7.21
CA LYS A 5 -3.75 -17.02 7.99
C LYS A 5 -3.75 -15.76 7.35
N ILE A 6 -3.64 -15.76 6.12
CA ILE A 6 -3.63 -14.53 5.44
C ILE A 6 -4.87 -13.78 5.63
N LEU A 7 -5.93 -14.49 5.80
CA LEU A 7 -7.18 -13.84 5.88
C LEU A 7 -7.34 -12.94 7.03
N HIS A 8 -6.63 -13.20 8.09
CA HIS A 8 -6.86 -12.34 9.22
C HIS A 8 -6.41 -10.94 9.00
N LEU A 9 -5.69 -10.69 7.95
CA LEU A 9 -5.35 -9.32 7.64
C LEU A 9 -6.58 -8.54 7.30
N HIS A 10 -7.56 -9.21 6.73
CA HIS A 10 -8.72 -8.52 6.30
C HIS A 10 -9.62 -8.11 7.42
N ARG A 11 -9.48 -8.75 8.52
CA ARG A 11 -10.37 -8.47 9.60
C ARG A 11 -10.31 -7.08 10.07
N LYS A 12 -9.19 -6.46 9.90
CA LYS A 12 -9.08 -5.10 10.33
C LYS A 12 -9.93 -4.22 9.47
N GLY A 13 -10.16 -4.60 8.24
CA GLY A 13 -11.05 -3.88 7.40
C GLY A 13 -10.59 -2.52 6.95
N ASN A 14 -9.54 -2.01 7.54
CA ASN A 14 -9.06 -0.71 7.17
C ASN A 14 -7.62 -0.73 6.75
N GLU A 15 -7.11 -1.89 6.42
CA GLU A 15 -5.73 -1.96 6.00
C GLU A 15 -5.64 -1.84 4.50
N GLU A 16 -5.11 -0.73 4.04
CA GLU A 16 -4.88 -0.49 2.64
C GLU A 16 -3.42 -0.65 2.37
N MET A 17 -3.07 -1.70 1.65
CA MET A 17 -1.69 -1.98 1.34
C MET A 17 -1.40 -1.81 -0.12
N ILE A 18 -0.25 -1.29 -0.45
CA ILE A 18 0.22 -1.25 -1.82
C ILE A 18 1.51 -2.04 -1.88
N GLU A 19 1.76 -2.65 -3.03
CA GLU A 19 2.98 -3.41 -3.23
C GLU A 19 3.95 -2.59 -4.05
N VAL A 20 5.15 -2.38 -3.53
CA VAL A 20 6.18 -1.63 -4.23
C VAL A 20 7.44 -2.49 -4.32
N THR A 21 8.36 -2.06 -5.18
CA THR A 21 9.59 -2.79 -5.42
C THR A 21 10.76 -1.98 -4.86
N LYS A 22 11.49 -2.57 -3.94
CA LYS A 22 12.65 -1.90 -3.38
C LYS A 22 13.75 -1.88 -4.43
N ILE A 23 14.73 -1.05 -4.21
CA ILE A 23 15.83 -0.90 -5.16
C ILE A 23 16.52 -2.23 -5.42
N ASN A 24 16.62 -3.08 -4.43
CA ASN A 24 17.27 -4.37 -4.60
C ASN A 24 16.39 -5.40 -5.31
N GLY A 25 15.19 -5.00 -5.73
CA GLY A 25 14.32 -5.89 -6.47
C GLY A 25 13.30 -6.65 -5.65
N SER A 26 13.39 -6.59 -4.34
CA SER A 26 12.44 -7.33 -3.52
C SER A 26 11.15 -6.54 -3.39
N LYS A 27 10.05 -7.26 -3.19
CA LYS A 27 8.74 -6.65 -3.06
C LYS A 27 8.44 -6.33 -1.61
N LEU A 28 7.66 -5.30 -1.40
CA LEU A 28 7.32 -4.86 -0.07
C LEU A 28 5.90 -4.34 -0.05
N LEU A 29 5.13 -4.77 0.93
CA LEU A 29 3.79 -4.24 1.13
C LEU A 29 3.87 -3.09 2.10
N VAL A 30 3.27 -1.97 1.73
CA VAL A 30 3.31 -0.77 2.56
C VAL A 30 1.89 -0.35 2.89
N ASN A 31 1.63 -0.12 4.16
CA ASN A 31 0.33 0.35 4.60
C ASN A 31 0.22 1.83 4.23
N THR A 32 -0.77 2.16 3.42
CA THR A 32 -0.90 3.53 2.93
C THR A 32 -1.13 4.52 4.05
N ASN A 33 -1.70 4.09 5.15
CA ASN A 33 -1.95 5.00 6.27
C ASN A 33 -0.67 5.41 6.99
N LEU A 34 0.42 4.69 6.75
CA LEU A 34 1.69 5.02 7.36
C LEU A 34 2.58 5.85 6.46
N ILE A 35 2.13 6.18 5.26
CA ILE A 35 2.92 6.97 4.34
C ILE A 35 2.72 8.44 4.65
N GLU A 36 3.81 9.12 4.91
CA GLU A 36 3.75 10.55 5.17
C GLU A 36 4.00 11.33 3.88
N THR A 37 5.06 10.99 3.15
CA THR A 37 5.37 11.68 1.90
C THR A 37 5.94 10.70 0.89
N VAL A 38 5.81 11.05 -0.38
CA VAL A 38 6.43 10.32 -1.48
C VAL A 38 7.10 11.36 -2.36
N GLU A 39 8.41 11.28 -2.48
CA GLU A 39 9.18 12.23 -3.29
C GLU A 39 9.97 11.49 -4.34
N GLU A 40 10.28 12.19 -5.42
CA GLU A 40 11.06 11.57 -6.49
C GLU A 40 12.10 12.56 -6.98
N THR A 41 13.32 12.51 -6.43
CA THR A 41 14.43 13.40 -6.79
C THR A 41 15.74 12.81 -6.35
N PRO A 42 16.40 12.01 -7.17
CA PRO A 42 15.97 11.44 -8.44
C PRO A 42 15.20 10.15 -8.24
N ASP A 43 15.41 9.44 -7.12
CA ASP A 43 14.72 8.19 -6.87
C ASP A 43 13.46 8.44 -6.08
N THR A 44 12.52 7.53 -6.19
CA THR A 44 11.29 7.62 -5.42
C THR A 44 11.56 7.19 -3.99
N VAL A 45 11.24 8.04 -3.05
CA VAL A 45 11.44 7.76 -1.64
C VAL A 45 10.12 7.91 -0.91
N ILE A 46 9.71 6.84 -0.23
CA ILE A 46 8.53 6.87 0.61
C ILE A 46 9.00 7.11 2.03
N THR A 47 8.49 8.14 2.67
CA THR A 47 8.78 8.40 4.06
C THR A 47 7.57 8.02 4.88
N LEU A 48 7.79 7.17 5.87
CA LEU A 48 6.71 6.71 6.74
C LEU A 48 6.58 7.62 7.94
N THR A 49 5.46 7.49 8.62
CA THR A 49 5.17 8.38 9.76
C THR A 49 6.17 8.25 10.90
N ASP A 50 6.87 7.12 10.98
CA ASP A 50 7.89 6.96 12.01
C ASP A 50 9.26 7.49 11.56
N GLY A 51 9.30 8.11 10.38
CA GLY A 51 10.54 8.69 9.87
C GLY A 51 11.35 7.75 9.00
N LYS A 52 10.95 6.52 8.89
CA LYS A 52 11.68 5.56 8.08
C LYS A 52 11.51 5.90 6.61
N LYS A 53 12.56 5.75 5.83
CA LYS A 53 12.53 6.04 4.40
C LYS A 53 12.80 4.79 3.60
N ILE A 54 12.04 4.62 2.53
CA ILE A 54 12.16 3.45 1.66
C ILE A 54 12.36 3.93 0.23
N ILE A 55 13.42 3.48 -0.42
CA ILE A 55 13.71 3.84 -1.79
C ILE A 55 13.17 2.74 -2.69
N ILE A 56 12.33 3.11 -3.64
CA ILE A 56 11.66 2.14 -4.49
C ILE A 56 11.87 2.44 -5.95
N LYS A 57 11.52 1.46 -6.79
CA LYS A 57 11.68 1.59 -8.23
C LYS A 57 10.48 2.25 -8.91
N GLU A 58 9.30 2.15 -8.33
CA GLU A 58 8.13 2.76 -8.92
C GLU A 58 8.25 4.27 -8.90
N SER A 59 7.65 4.94 -9.87
CA SER A 59 7.65 6.39 -9.89
C SER A 59 6.66 6.93 -8.88
N ARG A 60 6.79 8.21 -8.56
CA ARG A 60 5.87 8.85 -7.64
C ARG A 60 4.44 8.76 -8.18
N HIS A 61 4.31 8.90 -9.51
CA HIS A 61 3.02 8.83 -10.14
C HIS A 61 2.41 7.43 -10.00
N GLU A 62 3.24 6.41 -10.14
CA GLU A 62 2.76 5.04 -9.98
C GLU A 62 2.30 4.77 -8.57
N VAL A 63 3.03 5.28 -7.58
CA VAL A 63 2.62 5.11 -6.20
C VAL A 63 1.28 5.78 -5.95
N LYS A 64 1.11 6.97 -6.50
CA LYS A 64 -0.14 7.69 -6.35
C LYS A 64 -1.30 6.88 -6.92
N ASN A 65 -1.09 6.28 -8.08
CA ASN A 65 -2.13 5.47 -8.70
C ASN A 65 -2.42 4.22 -7.90
N LEU A 66 -1.39 3.58 -7.35
CA LEU A 66 -1.60 2.40 -6.54
C LEU A 66 -2.43 2.72 -5.30
N VAL A 67 -2.14 3.82 -4.65
CA VAL A 67 -2.90 4.22 -3.48
C VAL A 67 -4.35 4.49 -3.86
N LYS A 68 -4.54 5.19 -4.97
CA LYS A 68 -5.87 5.54 -5.43
C LYS A 68 -6.69 4.29 -5.74
N LEU A 69 -6.10 3.36 -6.46
CA LEU A 69 -6.81 2.14 -6.82
C LEU A 69 -7.12 1.29 -5.59
N THR A 70 -6.20 1.24 -4.66
CA THR A 70 -6.39 0.47 -3.45
C THR A 70 -7.57 1.03 -2.66
N ARG A 71 -7.66 2.33 -2.55
CA ARG A 71 -8.76 2.94 -1.82
C ARG A 71 -10.09 2.73 -2.51
N GLN A 72 -10.11 2.83 -3.83
CA GLN A 72 -11.32 2.60 -4.58
C GLN A 72 -11.81 1.18 -4.39
N GLU A 73 -10.88 0.24 -4.41
CA GLU A 73 -11.23 -1.15 -4.22
C GLU A 73 -11.76 -1.41 -2.83
N TYR A 74 -11.15 -0.78 -1.85
CA TYR A 74 -11.57 -0.94 -0.47
C TYR A 74 -13.01 -0.47 -0.28
N PHE A 75 -13.34 0.71 -0.77
CA PHE A 75 -14.68 1.22 -0.64
C PHE A 75 -15.69 0.40 -1.43
N LYS A 76 -15.27 -0.07 -2.59
CA LYS A 76 -16.13 -0.88 -3.42
C LYS A 76 -16.51 -2.17 -2.69
N ASN A 77 -15.54 -2.79 -2.04
CA ASN A 77 -15.80 -4.01 -1.31
C ASN A 77 -16.74 -3.78 -0.13
N ILE A 78 -16.58 -2.67 0.53
CA ILE A 78 -17.45 -2.34 1.65
C ILE A 78 -18.87 -2.17 1.18
N LEU A 79 -19.05 -1.46 0.07
CA LEU A 79 -20.37 -1.25 -0.46
C LEU A 79 -21.01 -2.55 -0.91
N ASN A 80 -20.23 -3.42 -1.49
CA ASN A 80 -20.76 -4.69 -1.93
C ASN A 80 -21.23 -5.52 -0.76
N VAL A 81 -20.49 -5.50 0.31
CA VAL A 81 -20.86 -6.24 1.49
C VAL A 81 -22.19 -5.73 2.03
N GLU A 82 -22.35 -4.44 2.01
CA GLU A 82 -23.57 -3.87 2.52
C GLU A 82 -24.77 -4.21 1.69
N LYS A 83 -24.55 -4.42 0.43
CA LYS A 83 -25.67 -4.74 -0.42
C LYS A 83 -26.21 -6.12 -0.18
N GLU A 84 -25.42 -6.95 0.39
CA GLU A 84 -25.86 -8.28 0.66
C GLU A 84 -26.56 -8.40 1.99
#